data_e4d68b3c3aa26ca69c5921287970f728
#
_entry.id   e4d68b3c3aa26ca69c5921287970f728
#
_cell.length_a   1.000
_cell.length_b   1.000
_cell.length_c   1.000
_cell.angle_alpha   90.00
_cell.angle_beta   90.00
_cell.angle_gamma   90.00
#
_symmetry.space_group_name_H-M   'P 1'
#
loop_
_entity.id
_entity.type
_entity.pdbx_description
1 polymer ?
#
loop_
_entity_poly.entity_id
_entity_poly.type
_entity_poly.pdbx_seq_one_letter_code
_entity_poly.pdbx_strand_id
1 'polypeptide(L)'
;MVSQRFRTVLAVAAALTVLSGCVRHGEPVPQQVHLAALDVGSHGSDPMTAPTTSNDKYGRVLESVRMGEVMLDPVEVDPTLTYGVQERTAPLPTPLTAAGILAERVREALESHGMLAGFAVSGSDVNLLGKRPEVGASRLLTVLLLRFPDDRSARLAARQMNATDAAISPDNVDVRIEGYPGAFAHWRPSVPTMAATYAHGSFVISALAAHTSPDQQVLTGTVRRVFDAQIPRLGDFRGTPPEDFDTLPLDRDGMQARLLPFGPGRWTYPTVVSSDVDTNAGWSAALSVYGVVLGPRATRLMKHYGFKDPIEIVAINDFDVLERFPDAVSARKVFELERQKVNPAELIDSPAGVPDVYCTKVRSDPASPHQAGCHVLYGRYTAALTGWSPANVQQRTAAQYALLVRSG
;
A
#
# COMPACT_ATOMS: atom_id res chain seq x y z
N MET A 1 -69.82 23.22 -35.17
CA MET A 1 -68.43 23.55 -34.70
C MET A 1 -68.15 23.15 -33.26
N VAL A 2 -69.02 22.47 -32.54
CA VAL A 2 -68.83 22.06 -31.10
C VAL A 2 -68.28 20.64 -30.94
N SER A 3 -68.40 19.77 -31.93
CA SER A 3 -68.01 18.36 -31.87
C SER A 3 -66.51 18.09 -32.05
N GLN A 4 -65.72 19.00 -32.62
CA GLN A 4 -64.31 18.81 -32.87
C GLN A 4 -63.42 19.20 -31.66
N ARG A 5 -63.92 20.12 -30.84
CA ARG A 5 -63.15 20.52 -29.62
C ARG A 5 -63.21 19.47 -28.50
N PHE A 6 -64.26 18.66 -28.44
CA PHE A 6 -64.38 17.58 -27.46
C PHE A 6 -63.49 16.37 -27.74
N ARG A 7 -63.22 16.08 -29.01
CA ARG A 7 -62.32 14.97 -29.40
C ARG A 7 -60.84 15.27 -29.12
N THR A 8 -60.43 16.53 -29.22
CA THR A 8 -59.05 16.95 -28.95
C THR A 8 -58.72 16.98 -27.43
N VAL A 9 -59.70 17.31 -26.59
CA VAL A 9 -59.52 17.32 -25.12
C VAL A 9 -59.44 15.89 -24.56
N LEU A 10 -60.17 14.94 -25.11
CA LEU A 10 -60.12 13.53 -24.72
C LEU A 10 -58.80 12.86 -25.16
N ALA A 11 -58.23 13.23 -26.28
CA ALA A 11 -56.95 12.70 -26.76
C ALA A 11 -55.75 13.21 -25.91
N VAL A 12 -55.78 14.45 -25.43
CA VAL A 12 -54.78 15.03 -24.57
C VAL A 12 -54.86 14.45 -23.13
N ALA A 13 -56.06 14.19 -22.61
CA ALA A 13 -56.25 13.57 -21.32
C ALA A 13 -55.79 12.09 -21.30
N ALA A 14 -55.97 11.34 -22.41
CA ALA A 14 -55.50 9.97 -22.55
C ALA A 14 -53.95 9.88 -22.70
N ALA A 15 -53.31 10.88 -23.33
CA ALA A 15 -51.86 10.95 -23.45
C ALA A 15 -51.15 11.30 -22.13
N LEU A 16 -51.81 12.06 -21.24
CA LEU A 16 -51.27 12.42 -19.91
C LEU A 16 -51.38 11.29 -18.87
N THR A 17 -52.32 10.35 -19.07
CA THR A 17 -52.42 9.19 -18.17
C THR A 17 -51.43 8.07 -18.45
N VAL A 18 -50.81 8.03 -19.64
CA VAL A 18 -49.77 7.05 -20.00
C VAL A 18 -48.39 7.48 -19.47
N LEU A 19 -48.17 8.76 -19.13
CA LEU A 19 -46.92 9.27 -18.56
C LEU A 19 -46.88 9.24 -17.06
N SER A 20 -47.95 8.87 -16.35
CA SER A 20 -47.95 8.56 -14.90
C SER A 20 -47.61 7.11 -14.62
N GLY A 21 -46.77 6.50 -15.45
CA GLY A 21 -46.08 5.25 -15.15
C GLY A 21 -45.22 5.46 -13.92
N CYS A 22 -45.59 4.80 -12.87
CA CYS A 22 -45.00 4.66 -11.56
C CYS A 22 -43.55 5.13 -11.45
N VAL A 23 -43.32 6.39 -11.09
CA VAL A 23 -42.13 6.77 -10.32
C VAL A 23 -42.39 6.31 -8.91
N ARG A 24 -42.22 5.03 -8.63
CA ARG A 24 -41.85 4.64 -7.28
C ARG A 24 -40.48 5.25 -7.05
N HIS A 25 -40.32 5.98 -5.96
CA HIS A 25 -39.02 6.22 -5.37
C HIS A 25 -38.41 4.84 -5.08
N GLY A 26 -37.87 4.19 -6.12
CA GLY A 26 -37.09 3.01 -5.99
C GLY A 26 -35.71 3.47 -5.56
N GLU A 27 -35.33 3.19 -4.34
CA GLU A 27 -33.91 2.96 -4.08
C GLU A 27 -33.42 2.06 -5.20
N PRO A 28 -32.28 2.37 -5.85
CA PRO A 28 -31.73 1.49 -6.87
C PRO A 28 -31.50 0.12 -6.23
N VAL A 29 -32.41 -0.82 -6.49
CA VAL A 29 -32.21 -2.20 -6.06
C VAL A 29 -31.02 -2.68 -6.87
N PRO A 30 -29.92 -3.12 -6.23
CA PRO A 30 -28.78 -3.68 -6.94
C PRO A 30 -29.31 -4.74 -7.89
N GLN A 31 -28.92 -4.70 -9.17
CA GLN A 31 -29.27 -5.70 -10.14
C GLN A 31 -28.93 -7.07 -9.54
N GLN A 32 -29.91 -7.95 -9.33
CA GLN A 32 -29.65 -9.27 -8.78
C GLN A 32 -28.82 -10.05 -9.79
N VAL A 33 -27.52 -10.11 -9.54
CA VAL A 33 -26.59 -10.87 -10.35
C VAL A 33 -26.78 -12.36 -10.01
N HIS A 34 -27.00 -13.18 -11.03
CA HIS A 34 -27.00 -14.62 -10.87
C HIS A 34 -25.56 -15.11 -10.69
N LEU A 35 -25.09 -15.20 -9.43
CA LEU A 35 -23.72 -15.60 -9.12
C LEU A 35 -23.31 -16.94 -9.73
N ALA A 36 -24.26 -17.87 -9.87
CA ALA A 36 -24.01 -19.17 -10.50
C ALA A 36 -23.77 -19.11 -12.02
N ALA A 37 -24.11 -17.99 -12.66
CA ALA A 37 -23.89 -17.77 -14.10
C ALA A 37 -22.55 -17.05 -14.40
N LEU A 38 -21.82 -16.62 -13.37
CA LEU A 38 -20.53 -15.96 -13.56
C LEU A 38 -19.47 -17.00 -13.94
N ASP A 39 -18.66 -16.68 -14.95
CA ASP A 39 -17.45 -17.46 -15.26
C ASP A 39 -16.33 -17.11 -14.29
N VAL A 40 -16.22 -17.87 -13.23
CA VAL A 40 -15.18 -17.72 -12.21
C VAL A 40 -13.95 -18.62 -12.50
N GLY A 41 -13.95 -19.37 -13.57
CA GLY A 41 -12.89 -20.33 -13.90
C GLY A 41 -12.67 -21.33 -12.75
N SER A 42 -11.41 -21.52 -12.36
CA SER A 42 -11.02 -22.38 -11.23
C SER A 42 -10.96 -21.65 -9.88
N HIS A 43 -11.35 -20.36 -9.82
CA HIS A 43 -11.23 -19.57 -8.61
C HIS A 43 -12.41 -19.80 -7.66
N GLY A 44 -12.10 -19.97 -6.36
CA GLY A 44 -13.11 -20.02 -5.31
C GLY A 44 -13.78 -18.67 -5.12
N SER A 45 -15.08 -18.69 -4.89
CA SER A 45 -15.88 -17.47 -4.66
C SER A 45 -16.63 -17.49 -3.31
N ASP A 46 -16.27 -18.42 -2.44
CA ASP A 46 -16.79 -18.49 -1.07
C ASP A 46 -15.79 -17.88 -0.08
N PRO A 47 -16.27 -17.12 0.93
CA PRO A 47 -15.42 -16.57 1.97
C PRO A 47 -14.67 -17.69 2.71
N MET A 48 -13.39 -17.52 2.90
CA MET A 48 -12.57 -18.43 3.68
C MET A 48 -12.59 -18.02 5.15
N THR A 49 -12.57 -18.98 6.05
CA THR A 49 -12.35 -18.71 7.47
C THR A 49 -10.85 -18.52 7.71
N ALA A 50 -10.48 -17.43 8.38
CA ALA A 50 -9.09 -17.21 8.77
C ALA A 50 -8.60 -18.36 9.67
N PRO A 51 -7.39 -18.91 9.42
CA PRO A 51 -6.79 -19.89 10.31
C PRO A 51 -6.59 -19.30 11.71
N THR A 52 -6.81 -20.12 12.74
CA THR A 52 -6.61 -19.73 14.14
C THR A 52 -5.18 -19.95 14.62
N THR A 53 -4.39 -20.71 13.86
CA THR A 53 -2.97 -20.97 14.16
C THR A 53 -2.08 -20.10 13.29
N SER A 54 -1.14 -19.43 13.93
CA SER A 54 -0.10 -18.63 13.30
C SER A 54 1.28 -19.15 13.72
N ASN A 55 2.33 -18.40 13.46
CA ASN A 55 3.70 -18.68 13.90
C ASN A 55 4.50 -17.38 13.97
N ASP A 56 5.69 -17.42 14.55
CA ASP A 56 6.59 -16.26 14.69
C ASP A 56 6.86 -15.56 13.35
N LYS A 57 7.06 -16.29 12.25
CA LYS A 57 7.31 -15.71 10.92
C LYS A 57 6.15 -14.82 10.45
N TYR A 58 4.92 -15.30 10.58
CA TYR A 58 3.73 -14.52 10.20
C TYR A 58 3.49 -13.37 11.18
N GLY A 59 3.71 -13.61 12.47
CA GLY A 59 3.60 -12.59 13.49
C GLY A 59 4.56 -11.42 13.30
N ARG A 60 5.78 -11.66 12.84
CA ARG A 60 6.75 -10.59 12.48
C ARG A 60 6.23 -9.72 11.33
N VAL A 61 5.58 -10.30 10.34
CA VAL A 61 4.95 -9.54 9.26
C VAL A 61 3.82 -8.67 9.82
N LEU A 62 2.96 -9.26 10.66
CA LEU A 62 1.82 -8.55 11.25
C LEU A 62 2.26 -7.45 12.22
N GLU A 63 3.31 -7.69 13.02
CA GLU A 63 3.90 -6.64 13.87
C GLU A 63 4.49 -5.52 13.01
N SER A 64 5.16 -5.85 11.91
CA SER A 64 5.68 -4.85 10.97
C SER A 64 4.54 -4.01 10.36
N VAL A 65 3.42 -4.63 10.00
CA VAL A 65 2.21 -3.92 9.53
C VAL A 65 1.66 -2.97 10.60
N ARG A 66 1.63 -3.39 11.88
CA ARG A 66 1.21 -2.53 13.01
C ARG A 66 2.12 -1.33 13.19
N MET A 67 3.44 -1.48 12.95
CA MET A 67 4.39 -0.36 13.01
C MET A 67 4.10 0.70 11.95
N GLY A 68 3.48 0.35 10.84
CA GLY A 68 3.03 1.31 9.82
C GLY A 68 2.03 2.35 10.36
N GLU A 69 1.27 2.03 11.43
CA GLU A 69 0.30 2.96 12.02
C GLU A 69 0.95 4.11 12.80
N VAL A 70 2.23 3.99 13.16
CA VAL A 70 2.98 5.02 13.88
C VAL A 70 4.10 5.66 13.05
N MET A 71 4.19 5.32 11.75
CA MET A 71 5.15 5.96 10.86
C MET A 71 4.80 7.43 10.63
N LEU A 72 5.82 8.26 10.52
CA LEU A 72 5.67 9.61 9.99
C LEU A 72 5.22 9.56 8.52
N ASP A 73 4.62 10.65 8.05
CA ASP A 73 4.39 10.87 6.63
C ASP A 73 5.50 11.76 6.07
N PRO A 74 6.17 11.41 4.95
CA PRO A 74 7.22 12.25 4.35
C PRO A 74 6.82 13.71 4.14
N VAL A 75 5.54 14.00 3.84
CA VAL A 75 5.04 15.37 3.68
C VAL A 75 5.06 16.19 4.99
N GLU A 76 5.10 15.53 6.14
CA GLU A 76 5.24 16.20 7.46
C GLU A 76 6.66 16.72 7.66
N VAL A 77 7.64 16.15 6.97
CA VAL A 77 9.05 16.53 7.00
C VAL A 77 9.37 17.57 5.92
N ASP A 78 8.90 17.33 4.71
CA ASP A 78 8.99 18.25 3.56
C ASP A 78 7.67 18.20 2.77
N PRO A 79 6.86 19.29 2.78
CA PRO A 79 5.57 19.34 2.09
C PRO A 79 5.63 19.14 0.56
N THR A 80 6.82 19.15 -0.03
CA THR A 80 6.99 18.88 -1.46
C THR A 80 7.00 17.39 -1.79
N LEU A 81 7.21 16.50 -0.80
CA LEU A 81 7.29 15.05 -0.97
C LEU A 81 5.89 14.42 -1.11
N THR A 82 5.17 14.83 -2.13
CA THR A 82 3.74 14.48 -2.32
C THR A 82 3.51 13.16 -3.04
N TYR A 83 4.56 12.54 -3.58
CA TYR A 83 4.47 11.24 -4.26
C TYR A 83 5.06 10.15 -3.38
N GLY A 84 4.27 9.12 -3.06
CA GLY A 84 4.78 7.91 -2.42
C GLY A 84 5.66 7.09 -3.38
N VAL A 85 6.64 6.42 -2.82
CA VAL A 85 7.44 5.43 -3.55
C VAL A 85 6.96 4.06 -3.08
N GLN A 86 6.00 3.47 -3.81
CA GLN A 86 5.25 2.27 -3.38
C GLN A 86 6.15 1.09 -3.03
N GLU A 87 7.14 0.81 -3.85
CA GLU A 87 8.06 -0.31 -3.69
C GLU A 87 8.93 -0.20 -2.41
N ARG A 88 8.87 0.94 -1.73
CA ARG A 88 9.63 1.27 -0.52
C ARG A 88 8.76 1.67 0.67
N THR A 89 7.44 1.57 0.52
CA THR A 89 6.50 1.74 1.62
C THR A 89 5.90 0.38 1.93
N ALA A 90 6.52 -0.33 2.87
CA ALA A 90 6.21 -1.74 3.11
C ALA A 90 6.59 -2.20 4.52
N PRO A 91 5.96 -3.27 5.03
CA PRO A 91 6.42 -3.97 6.23
C PRO A 91 7.77 -4.65 6.00
N LEU A 92 8.63 -4.64 7.01
CA LEU A 92 9.99 -5.19 7.00
C LEU A 92 10.14 -6.24 8.11
N PRO A 93 9.65 -7.47 7.92
CA PRO A 93 9.63 -8.48 8.99
C PRO A 93 10.98 -9.10 9.30
N THR A 94 11.99 -8.89 8.45
CA THR A 94 13.29 -9.54 8.59
C THR A 94 14.45 -8.60 8.26
N PRO A 95 15.67 -8.89 8.77
CA PRO A 95 16.87 -8.18 8.34
C PRO A 95 17.09 -8.16 6.83
N LEU A 96 16.75 -9.25 6.12
CA LEU A 96 16.86 -9.33 4.67
C LEU A 96 15.95 -8.29 3.96
N THR A 97 14.68 -8.18 4.37
CA THR A 97 13.75 -7.21 3.78
C THR A 97 14.17 -5.76 4.07
N ALA A 98 14.69 -5.48 5.26
CA ALA A 98 15.19 -4.16 5.62
C ALA A 98 16.48 -3.82 4.85
N ALA A 99 17.41 -4.76 4.72
CA ALA A 99 18.65 -4.59 3.96
C ALA A 99 18.39 -4.31 2.48
N GLY A 100 17.31 -4.87 1.91
CA GLY A 100 16.88 -4.57 0.53
C GLY A 100 16.59 -3.08 0.28
N ILE A 101 16.14 -2.33 1.30
CA ILE A 101 15.95 -0.88 1.22
C ILE A 101 17.20 -0.10 1.65
N LEU A 102 17.94 -0.59 2.63
CA LEU A 102 19.14 0.06 3.16
C LEU A 102 20.36 -0.20 2.26
N ALA A 103 21.02 -1.30 2.48
CA ALA A 103 22.11 -1.89 1.70
C ALA A 103 22.36 -3.29 2.25
N GLU A 104 22.76 -4.25 1.41
CA GLU A 104 22.98 -5.64 1.83
C GLU A 104 24.00 -5.74 2.98
N ARG A 105 25.04 -4.92 2.99
CA ARG A 105 26.09 -4.92 4.02
C ARG A 105 25.54 -4.60 5.43
N VAL A 106 24.44 -3.87 5.52
CA VAL A 106 23.80 -3.51 6.81
C VAL A 106 23.07 -4.71 7.42
N ARG A 107 22.76 -5.73 6.64
CA ARG A 107 22.04 -6.93 7.07
C ARG A 107 22.66 -7.60 8.28
N GLU A 108 23.98 -7.77 8.29
CA GLU A 108 24.70 -8.39 9.41
C GLU A 108 24.49 -7.62 10.74
N ALA A 109 24.45 -6.29 10.67
CA ALA A 109 24.16 -5.47 11.85
C ALA A 109 22.73 -5.69 12.37
N LEU A 110 21.77 -5.85 11.49
CA LEU A 110 20.38 -6.13 11.86
C LEU A 110 20.22 -7.53 12.47
N GLU A 111 20.88 -8.53 11.89
CA GLU A 111 20.86 -9.92 12.35
C GLU A 111 21.54 -10.05 13.72
N SER A 112 22.75 -9.49 13.89
CA SER A 112 23.55 -9.64 15.12
C SER A 112 22.92 -8.95 16.34
N HIS A 113 22.09 -7.92 16.11
CA HIS A 113 21.37 -7.23 17.18
C HIS A 113 19.91 -7.65 17.31
N GLY A 114 19.46 -8.66 16.54
CA GLY A 114 18.18 -9.31 16.71
C GLY A 114 17.00 -8.45 16.28
N MET A 115 17.05 -7.81 15.12
CA MET A 115 15.90 -7.10 14.56
C MET A 115 14.63 -7.97 14.58
N LEU A 116 13.54 -7.46 15.14
CA LEU A 116 12.28 -8.16 15.31
C LEU A 116 11.28 -7.88 14.18
N ALA A 117 11.09 -6.62 13.83
CA ALA A 117 10.12 -6.13 12.88
C ALA A 117 10.52 -4.72 12.43
N GLY A 118 9.90 -4.22 11.37
CA GLY A 118 10.10 -2.85 10.90
C GLY A 118 9.07 -2.43 9.87
N PHE A 119 9.03 -1.14 9.57
CA PHE A 119 8.24 -0.58 8.49
C PHE A 119 9.06 0.51 7.79
N ALA A 120 8.93 0.58 6.46
CA ALA A 120 9.54 1.63 5.67
C ALA A 120 8.46 2.55 5.08
N VAL A 121 8.82 3.81 4.90
CA VAL A 121 8.05 4.78 4.11
C VAL A 121 9.00 5.60 3.25
N SER A 122 8.59 5.89 2.02
CA SER A 122 9.34 6.78 1.14
C SER A 122 8.44 7.78 0.45
N GLY A 123 8.93 9.01 0.31
CA GLY A 123 8.26 10.09 -0.41
C GLY A 123 9.22 10.81 -1.35
N SER A 124 8.70 11.34 -2.46
CA SER A 124 9.42 12.09 -3.47
C SER A 124 8.64 13.33 -3.91
N ASP A 125 9.34 14.35 -4.40
CA ASP A 125 8.72 15.54 -5.02
C ASP A 125 8.34 15.32 -6.50
N VAL A 126 8.69 14.17 -7.08
CA VAL A 126 8.31 13.74 -8.43
C VAL A 126 7.71 12.34 -8.43
N ASN A 127 6.85 12.05 -9.40
CA ASN A 127 6.30 10.71 -9.58
C ASN A 127 7.38 9.76 -10.12
N LEU A 128 7.74 8.77 -9.30
CA LEU A 128 8.76 7.75 -9.60
C LEU A 128 8.16 6.39 -9.99
N LEU A 129 6.85 6.32 -10.29
CA LEU A 129 6.21 5.07 -10.69
C LEU A 129 6.91 4.41 -11.88
N GLY A 130 7.41 3.18 -11.69
CA GLY A 130 8.16 2.43 -12.69
C GLY A 130 9.53 3.02 -13.03
N LYS A 131 10.06 3.92 -12.20
CA LYS A 131 11.38 4.56 -12.41
C LYS A 131 12.27 4.34 -11.19
N ARG A 132 13.57 4.16 -11.44
CA ARG A 132 14.56 4.17 -10.37
C ARG A 132 14.88 5.63 -9.98
N PRO A 133 14.98 5.95 -8.69
CA PRO A 133 15.48 7.26 -8.25
C PRO A 133 16.93 7.45 -8.70
N GLU A 134 17.24 8.64 -9.22
CA GLU A 134 18.60 9.03 -9.55
C GLU A 134 19.08 10.10 -8.56
N VAL A 135 20.34 9.97 -8.11
CA VAL A 135 20.96 10.89 -7.17
C VAL A 135 21.02 12.29 -7.79
N GLY A 136 20.47 13.28 -7.07
CA GLY A 136 20.43 14.67 -7.51
C GLY A 136 19.34 15.03 -8.51
N ALA A 137 18.54 14.07 -8.99
CA ALA A 137 17.45 14.35 -9.93
C ALA A 137 16.19 14.86 -9.25
N SER A 138 15.95 14.48 -7.99
CA SER A 138 14.76 14.85 -7.22
C SER A 138 15.04 14.89 -5.72
N ARG A 139 14.10 15.45 -4.96
CA ARG A 139 14.07 15.27 -3.51
C ARG A 139 13.43 13.94 -3.19
N LEU A 140 14.04 13.22 -2.25
CA LEU A 140 13.52 11.95 -1.79
C LEU A 140 13.82 11.80 -0.30
N LEU A 141 12.88 11.23 0.43
CA LEU A 141 13.06 10.83 1.82
C LEU A 141 12.62 9.38 1.97
N THR A 142 13.51 8.54 2.48
CA THR A 142 13.18 7.17 2.92
C THR A 142 13.43 7.07 4.41
N VAL A 143 12.44 6.60 5.16
CA VAL A 143 12.54 6.40 6.61
C VAL A 143 12.15 4.98 6.95
N LEU A 144 13.02 4.30 7.69
CA LEU A 144 12.74 2.99 8.25
C LEU A 144 12.61 3.12 9.77
N LEU A 145 11.59 2.50 10.32
CA LEU A 145 11.44 2.26 11.74
C LEU A 145 11.68 0.78 11.98
N LEU A 146 12.74 0.45 12.73
CA LEU A 146 13.16 -0.92 13.00
C LEU A 146 13.06 -1.19 14.50
N ARG A 147 12.45 -2.31 14.89
CA ARG A 147 12.28 -2.73 16.28
C ARG A 147 13.28 -3.80 16.66
N PHE A 148 13.86 -3.65 17.83
CA PHE A 148 14.83 -4.57 18.45
C PHE A 148 14.30 -5.10 19.80
N PRO A 149 14.93 -6.13 20.39
CA PRO A 149 14.50 -6.69 21.66
C PRO A 149 14.48 -5.67 22.80
N ASP A 150 15.47 -4.79 22.84
CA ASP A 150 15.66 -3.81 23.89
C ASP A 150 16.41 -2.55 23.38
N ASP A 151 16.49 -1.56 24.25
CA ASP A 151 17.15 -0.28 24.00
C ASP A 151 18.68 -0.44 23.76
N ARG A 152 19.34 -1.40 24.43
CA ARG A 152 20.77 -1.67 24.20
C ARG A 152 21.00 -2.22 22.80
N SER A 153 20.22 -3.18 22.39
CA SER A 153 20.28 -3.78 21.05
C SER A 153 20.02 -2.73 19.97
N ALA A 154 19.01 -1.86 20.16
CA ALA A 154 18.72 -0.77 19.24
C ALA A 154 19.90 0.22 19.11
N ARG A 155 20.53 0.63 20.21
CA ARG A 155 21.69 1.54 20.17
C ARG A 155 22.89 0.92 19.46
N LEU A 156 23.17 -0.36 19.72
CA LEU A 156 24.29 -1.06 19.06
C LEU A 156 24.01 -1.22 17.57
N ALA A 157 22.76 -1.58 17.20
CA ALA A 157 22.32 -1.67 15.81
C ALA A 157 22.48 -0.32 15.09
N ALA A 158 21.96 0.77 15.64
CA ALA A 158 22.07 2.10 15.05
C ALA A 158 23.52 2.50 14.76
N ARG A 159 24.41 2.25 15.72
CA ARG A 159 25.84 2.54 15.55
C ARG A 159 26.48 1.68 14.46
N GLN A 160 26.24 0.37 14.49
CA GLN A 160 26.84 -0.55 13.52
C GLN A 160 26.29 -0.34 12.10
N MET A 161 24.99 -0.11 11.96
CA MET A 161 24.38 0.24 10.67
C MET A 161 25.06 1.44 10.04
N ASN A 162 25.19 2.55 10.81
CA ASN A 162 25.85 3.76 10.29
C ASN A 162 27.33 3.50 9.97
N ALA A 163 28.07 2.81 10.84
CA ALA A 163 29.48 2.54 10.61
C ALA A 163 29.70 1.69 9.35
N THR A 164 28.85 0.68 9.13
CA THR A 164 28.91 -0.19 7.94
C THR A 164 28.57 0.58 6.66
N ASP A 165 27.56 1.44 6.71
CA ASP A 165 27.14 2.24 5.56
C ASP A 165 28.16 3.34 5.24
N ALA A 166 28.65 4.04 6.25
CA ALA A 166 29.69 5.05 6.09
C ALA A 166 30.98 4.50 5.47
N ALA A 167 31.35 3.24 5.81
CA ALA A 167 32.56 2.59 5.30
C ALA A 167 32.50 2.23 3.78
N ILE A 168 31.33 2.41 3.13
CA ILE A 168 31.20 2.17 1.67
C ILE A 168 32.09 3.12 0.86
N SER A 169 32.35 4.31 1.35
CA SER A 169 33.26 5.27 0.69
C SER A 169 34.17 5.96 1.72
N PRO A 170 35.47 6.10 1.42
CA PRO A 170 36.37 6.89 2.26
C PRO A 170 36.07 8.39 2.23
N ASP A 171 35.28 8.88 1.25
CA ASP A 171 34.87 10.27 1.15
C ASP A 171 33.66 10.61 2.06
N ASN A 172 33.07 9.61 2.71
CA ASN A 172 32.01 9.85 3.67
C ASN A 172 32.61 10.49 4.93
N VAL A 173 31.96 11.56 5.38
CA VAL A 173 32.33 12.29 6.60
C VAL A 173 31.19 12.23 7.61
N ASP A 174 31.55 12.09 8.89
CA ASP A 174 30.58 12.12 9.98
C ASP A 174 29.94 13.50 10.12
N VAL A 175 28.65 13.51 10.41
CA VAL A 175 27.85 14.73 10.59
C VAL A 175 27.09 14.67 11.91
N ARG A 176 27.03 15.79 12.62
CA ARG A 176 26.21 15.93 13.81
C ARG A 176 24.82 16.44 13.46
N ILE A 177 23.81 15.83 14.05
CA ILE A 177 22.43 16.29 13.95
C ILE A 177 22.09 17.10 15.19
N GLU A 178 21.75 18.36 15.00
CA GLU A 178 21.41 19.30 16.07
C GLU A 178 20.19 18.79 16.87
N GLY A 179 20.32 18.82 18.21
CA GLY A 179 19.30 18.29 19.13
C GLY A 179 19.37 16.77 19.36
N TYR A 180 20.17 16.03 18.58
CA TYR A 180 20.27 14.58 18.63
C TYR A 180 21.73 14.09 18.78
N PRO A 181 22.38 14.32 19.93
CA PRO A 181 23.80 13.98 20.12
C PRO A 181 24.08 12.46 20.05
N GLY A 182 23.06 11.62 20.20
CA GLY A 182 23.16 10.15 20.05
C GLY A 182 22.87 9.66 18.63
N ALA A 183 22.59 10.53 17.67
CA ALA A 183 22.44 10.16 16.27
C ALA A 183 23.80 9.93 15.61
N PHE A 184 23.84 8.94 14.73
CA PHE A 184 24.96 8.69 13.83
C PHE A 184 24.54 9.10 12.43
N ALA A 185 25.30 9.95 11.77
CA ALA A 185 24.99 10.39 10.40
C ALA A 185 26.27 10.60 9.62
N HIS A 186 26.19 10.34 8.33
CA HIS A 186 27.28 10.58 7.38
C HIS A 186 26.75 11.08 6.04
N TRP A 187 27.60 11.79 5.34
CA TRP A 187 27.34 12.21 3.97
C TRP A 187 28.65 12.34 3.19
N ARG A 188 28.53 12.37 1.87
CA ARG A 188 29.66 12.70 0.98
C ARG A 188 29.47 14.13 0.47
N PRO A 189 30.44 15.04 0.70
CA PRO A 189 30.26 16.47 0.37
C PRO A 189 29.88 16.79 -1.07
N SER A 190 30.21 15.91 -2.03
CA SER A 190 29.87 16.06 -3.45
C SER A 190 28.54 15.41 -3.85
N VAL A 191 27.86 14.72 -2.92
CA VAL A 191 26.66 13.93 -3.21
C VAL A 191 25.47 14.47 -2.39
N PRO A 192 24.33 14.77 -3.04
CA PRO A 192 23.20 15.39 -2.36
C PRO A 192 22.35 14.38 -1.58
N THR A 193 22.99 13.46 -0.83
CA THR A 193 22.32 12.49 0.03
C THR A 193 22.98 12.40 1.39
N MET A 194 22.19 12.17 2.43
CA MET A 194 22.65 11.96 3.80
C MET A 194 21.93 10.77 4.39
N ALA A 195 22.69 9.86 4.98
CA ALA A 195 22.15 8.75 5.77
C ALA A 195 22.34 9.05 7.26
N ALA A 196 21.33 8.66 8.06
CA ALA A 196 21.39 8.82 9.50
C ALA A 196 20.62 7.72 10.22
N THR A 197 21.09 7.34 11.40
CA THR A 197 20.43 6.41 12.33
C THR A 197 20.35 7.00 13.72
N TYR A 198 19.22 6.81 14.39
CA TYR A 198 19.01 7.21 15.77
C TYR A 198 18.23 6.14 16.53
N ALA A 199 18.74 5.74 17.70
CA ALA A 199 18.05 4.81 18.58
C ALA A 199 17.19 5.55 19.60
N HIS A 200 15.92 5.15 19.72
CA HIS A 200 14.99 5.63 20.73
C HIS A 200 14.22 4.46 21.36
N GLY A 201 14.46 4.19 22.64
CA GLY A 201 13.97 2.96 23.26
C GLY A 201 14.43 1.73 22.46
N SER A 202 13.57 0.76 22.26
CA SER A 202 13.86 -0.43 21.46
C SER A 202 13.79 -0.23 19.94
N PHE A 203 13.73 1.03 19.44
CA PHE A 203 13.61 1.33 18.03
C PHE A 203 14.87 1.98 17.47
N VAL A 204 15.15 1.71 16.21
CA VAL A 204 16.06 2.49 15.37
C VAL A 204 15.25 3.20 14.30
N ILE A 205 15.42 4.52 14.21
CA ILE A 205 14.94 5.34 13.11
C ILE A 205 16.11 5.51 12.16
N SER A 206 15.98 4.98 10.94
CA SER A 206 16.96 5.16 9.87
C SER A 206 16.37 6.09 8.81
N ALA A 207 17.10 7.12 8.42
CA ALA A 207 16.67 8.11 7.45
C ALA A 207 17.71 8.25 6.34
N LEU A 208 17.24 8.22 5.09
CA LEU A 208 17.98 8.62 3.91
C LEU A 208 17.30 9.83 3.29
N ALA A 209 17.94 11.00 3.43
CA ALA A 209 17.48 12.24 2.82
C ALA A 209 18.26 12.48 1.52
N ALA A 210 17.56 12.77 0.42
CA ALA A 210 18.15 13.15 -0.86
C ALA A 210 17.60 14.50 -1.33
N HIS A 211 18.46 15.29 -1.95
CA HIS A 211 18.15 16.61 -2.48
C HIS A 211 18.73 16.77 -3.89
N THR A 212 18.38 17.85 -4.58
CA THR A 212 18.91 18.17 -5.92
C THR A 212 20.29 18.83 -5.89
N SER A 213 20.75 19.27 -4.71
CA SER A 213 22.07 19.87 -4.51
C SER A 213 22.72 19.35 -3.22
N PRO A 214 24.06 19.23 -3.16
CA PRO A 214 24.77 18.74 -1.98
C PRO A 214 24.91 19.84 -0.91
N ASP A 215 23.78 20.21 -0.31
CA ASP A 215 23.70 21.19 0.78
C ASP A 215 23.57 20.45 2.13
N GLN A 216 24.66 20.46 2.90
CA GLN A 216 24.72 19.81 4.20
C GLN A 216 23.68 20.37 5.18
N GLN A 217 23.44 21.67 5.19
CA GLN A 217 22.50 22.30 6.12
C GLN A 217 21.07 21.90 5.82
N VAL A 218 20.69 21.83 4.55
CA VAL A 218 19.37 21.35 4.12
C VAL A 218 19.18 19.87 4.49
N LEU A 219 20.18 19.03 4.22
CA LEU A 219 20.12 17.60 4.51
C LEU A 219 20.04 17.31 6.01
N THR A 220 20.88 17.96 6.85
CA THR A 220 20.82 17.83 8.32
C THR A 220 19.51 18.32 8.89
N GLY A 221 18.98 19.43 8.36
CA GLY A 221 17.67 19.96 8.74
C GLY A 221 16.54 18.98 8.40
N THR A 222 16.63 18.30 7.28
CA THR A 222 15.66 17.27 6.89
C THR A 222 15.71 16.06 7.83
N VAL A 223 16.91 15.53 8.11
CA VAL A 223 17.09 14.41 9.07
C VAL A 223 16.59 14.79 10.47
N ARG A 224 16.89 16.01 10.94
CA ARG A 224 16.38 16.48 12.23
C ARG A 224 14.85 16.46 12.26
N ARG A 225 14.18 17.00 11.24
CA ARG A 225 12.70 16.97 11.16
C ARG A 225 12.14 15.55 11.13
N VAL A 226 12.87 14.58 10.55
CA VAL A 226 12.47 13.16 10.64
C VAL A 226 12.41 12.70 12.10
N PHE A 227 13.45 12.98 12.89
CA PHE A 227 13.47 12.58 14.30
C PHE A 227 12.42 13.33 15.12
N ASP A 228 12.27 14.64 14.89
CA ASP A 228 11.25 15.49 15.53
C ASP A 228 9.82 14.96 15.26
N ALA A 229 9.54 14.48 14.04
CA ALA A 229 8.22 13.96 13.65
C ALA A 229 7.98 12.51 14.10
N GLN A 230 9.00 11.64 14.05
CA GLN A 230 8.84 10.21 14.32
C GLN A 230 8.81 9.87 15.81
N ILE A 231 9.67 10.49 16.61
CA ILE A 231 9.84 10.12 18.04
C ILE A 231 8.54 10.24 18.85
N PRO A 232 7.78 11.35 18.77
CA PRO A 232 6.53 11.45 19.53
C PRO A 232 5.52 10.35 19.23
N ARG A 233 5.51 9.83 18.00
CA ARG A 233 4.59 8.78 17.55
C ARG A 233 4.88 7.42 18.19
N LEU A 234 6.12 7.18 18.62
CA LEU A 234 6.51 5.92 19.27
C LEU A 234 5.86 5.76 20.64
N GLY A 235 5.47 6.88 21.29
CA GLY A 235 4.75 6.84 22.57
C GLY A 235 3.40 6.10 22.50
N ASP A 236 2.77 6.10 21.34
CA ASP A 236 1.46 5.47 21.10
C ASP A 236 1.58 3.99 20.69
N PHE A 237 2.77 3.53 20.34
CA PHE A 237 2.98 2.15 19.89
C PHE A 237 3.20 1.20 21.07
N ARG A 238 2.33 0.20 21.18
CA ARG A 238 2.49 -0.92 22.09
C ARG A 238 2.95 -2.14 21.29
N GLY A 239 4.26 -2.41 21.33
CA GLY A 239 4.85 -3.57 20.67
C GLY A 239 4.35 -4.87 21.27
N THR A 240 4.00 -5.83 20.42
CA THR A 240 3.69 -7.20 20.85
C THR A 240 4.95 -7.84 21.41
N PRO A 241 4.93 -8.49 22.59
CA PRO A 241 6.05 -9.30 23.04
C PRO A 241 6.45 -10.32 21.97
N PRO A 242 7.76 -10.57 21.74
CA PRO A 242 8.18 -11.52 20.70
C PRO A 242 7.58 -12.92 20.85
N GLU A 243 7.41 -13.36 22.10
CA GLU A 243 6.79 -14.64 22.45
C GLU A 243 5.29 -14.73 22.06
N ASP A 244 4.63 -13.59 21.84
CA ASP A 244 3.21 -13.51 21.49
C ASP A 244 2.98 -13.21 19.99
N PHE A 245 4.02 -13.20 19.17
CA PHE A 245 3.89 -12.91 17.74
C PHE A 245 2.96 -13.88 17.01
N ASP A 246 2.97 -15.15 17.40
CA ASP A 246 2.11 -16.20 16.84
C ASP A 246 0.62 -16.04 17.23
N THR A 247 0.32 -15.16 18.20
CA THR A 247 -1.06 -14.86 18.61
C THR A 247 -1.71 -13.74 17.79
N LEU A 248 -0.94 -13.01 16.98
CA LEU A 248 -1.46 -11.93 16.17
C LEU A 248 -2.47 -12.46 15.13
N PRO A 249 -3.65 -11.82 14.99
CA PRO A 249 -4.70 -12.30 14.11
C PRO A 249 -4.28 -12.19 12.64
N LEU A 250 -4.46 -13.30 11.88
CA LEU A 250 -4.12 -13.38 10.46
C LEU A 250 -5.06 -12.58 9.54
N ASP A 251 -6.21 -12.19 10.05
CA ASP A 251 -7.18 -11.37 9.30
C ASP A 251 -7.73 -10.27 10.18
N ARG A 252 -7.50 -9.03 9.78
CA ARG A 252 -8.09 -7.86 10.42
C ARG A 252 -9.43 -7.53 9.75
N ASP A 253 -10.50 -7.50 10.54
CA ASP A 253 -11.85 -7.15 10.11
C ASP A 253 -12.41 -8.01 8.96
N GLY A 254 -11.89 -9.23 8.77
CA GLY A 254 -12.31 -10.13 7.71
C GLY A 254 -11.92 -9.65 6.30
N MET A 255 -10.92 -8.80 6.18
CA MET A 255 -10.53 -8.20 4.90
C MET A 255 -9.83 -9.21 3.98
N GLN A 256 -8.93 -10.06 4.53
CA GLN A 256 -8.29 -11.12 3.74
C GLN A 256 -9.27 -12.21 3.32
N ALA A 257 -10.27 -12.50 4.16
CA ALA A 257 -11.36 -13.43 3.82
C ALA A 257 -12.23 -12.93 2.66
N ARG A 258 -12.21 -11.61 2.37
CA ARG A 258 -12.94 -10.95 1.29
C ARG A 258 -12.10 -10.66 0.05
N LEU A 259 -10.79 -10.83 0.11
CA LEU A 259 -9.90 -10.71 -1.03
C LEU A 259 -9.63 -12.08 -1.64
N LEU A 260 -9.69 -12.16 -2.97
CA LEU A 260 -9.40 -13.39 -3.69
C LEU A 260 -8.03 -13.94 -3.28
N PRO A 261 -7.92 -15.18 -2.79
CA PRO A 261 -6.65 -15.74 -2.37
C PRO A 261 -5.69 -15.87 -3.55
N PHE A 262 -4.40 -15.76 -3.29
CA PHE A 262 -3.36 -15.93 -4.31
C PHE A 262 -3.43 -17.30 -5.00
N GLY A 263 -3.68 -18.37 -4.23
CA GLY A 263 -3.92 -19.73 -4.74
C GLY A 263 -5.34 -20.21 -4.46
N PRO A 264 -6.03 -20.82 -5.43
CA PRO A 264 -7.40 -21.30 -5.24
C PRO A 264 -7.53 -22.22 -4.01
N GLY A 265 -8.49 -21.91 -3.12
CA GLY A 265 -8.80 -22.71 -1.93
C GLY A 265 -7.70 -22.74 -0.85
N ARG A 266 -6.73 -21.83 -0.92
CA ARG A 266 -5.65 -21.72 0.07
C ARG A 266 -5.64 -20.35 0.70
N TRP A 267 -5.57 -20.30 2.03
CA TRP A 267 -5.38 -19.05 2.75
C TRP A 267 -4.06 -18.40 2.36
N THR A 268 -4.06 -17.08 2.09
CA THR A 268 -2.85 -16.33 1.83
C THR A 268 -2.25 -15.87 3.14
N TYR A 269 -1.16 -16.50 3.57
CA TYR A 269 -0.47 -16.15 4.82
C TYR A 269 0.37 -14.89 4.67
N PRO A 270 0.50 -14.07 5.75
CA PRO A 270 1.32 -12.87 5.77
C PRO A 270 2.75 -13.17 5.35
N THR A 271 3.18 -12.58 4.24
CA THR A 271 4.53 -12.82 3.69
C THR A 271 5.03 -11.57 2.99
N VAL A 272 6.31 -11.25 3.14
CA VAL A 272 7.02 -10.22 2.39
C VAL A 272 8.17 -10.88 1.64
N VAL A 273 8.20 -10.68 0.34
CA VAL A 273 9.24 -11.21 -0.55
C VAL A 273 10.01 -10.02 -1.12
N SER A 274 11.33 -10.07 -1.00
CA SER A 274 12.21 -9.12 -1.68
C SER A 274 12.61 -9.71 -3.02
N SER A 275 12.33 -9.01 -4.10
CA SER A 275 12.81 -9.34 -5.44
C SER A 275 13.80 -8.26 -5.90
N ASP A 276 14.83 -8.70 -6.63
CA ASP A 276 15.84 -7.82 -7.23
C ASP A 276 16.56 -6.89 -6.24
N VAL A 277 17.39 -7.47 -5.43
CA VAL A 277 18.34 -6.72 -4.62
C VAL A 277 19.57 -6.43 -5.48
N ASP A 278 19.63 -5.25 -6.09
CA ASP A 278 20.92 -4.70 -6.50
C ASP A 278 21.70 -4.37 -5.22
N THR A 279 22.57 -5.29 -4.84
CA THR A 279 23.29 -5.33 -3.58
C THR A 279 24.17 -4.10 -3.33
N ASN A 280 24.36 -3.24 -4.32
CA ASN A 280 25.30 -2.11 -4.25
C ASN A 280 24.63 -0.76 -4.01
N ALA A 281 23.34 -0.59 -4.28
CA ALA A 281 22.75 0.74 -4.30
C ALA A 281 21.63 1.00 -3.25
N GLY A 282 21.11 -0.02 -2.56
CA GLY A 282 20.02 0.15 -1.56
C GLY A 282 18.70 0.76 -2.11
N TRP A 283 18.68 1.08 -3.41
CA TRP A 283 17.60 1.85 -4.03
C TRP A 283 16.69 1.02 -4.94
N SER A 284 16.97 -0.28 -5.08
CA SER A 284 16.37 -1.12 -6.12
C SER A 284 15.53 -2.28 -5.62
N ALA A 285 15.32 -2.42 -4.30
CA ALA A 285 14.47 -3.48 -3.80
C ALA A 285 13.00 -3.19 -4.10
N ALA A 286 12.35 -4.11 -4.79
CA ALA A 286 10.91 -4.22 -4.86
C ALA A 286 10.45 -5.24 -3.81
N LEU A 287 9.52 -4.84 -2.95
CA LEU A 287 8.93 -5.71 -1.93
C LEU A 287 7.51 -6.09 -2.35
N SER A 288 7.30 -7.38 -2.59
CA SER A 288 5.96 -7.95 -2.77
C SER A 288 5.39 -8.37 -1.42
N VAL A 289 4.15 -7.96 -1.15
CA VAL A 289 3.47 -8.14 0.14
C VAL A 289 2.21 -8.98 -0.06
N TYR A 290 2.07 -10.05 0.70
CA TYR A 290 0.95 -10.98 0.61
C TYR A 290 0.27 -11.17 1.97
N GLY A 291 -1.04 -11.38 1.97
CA GLY A 291 -1.80 -11.77 3.16
C GLY A 291 -1.81 -10.74 4.28
N VAL A 292 -1.68 -9.46 3.97
CA VAL A 292 -1.65 -8.40 4.98
C VAL A 292 -2.85 -7.46 4.86
N VAL A 293 -3.21 -6.86 5.99
CA VAL A 293 -4.25 -5.82 6.07
C VAL A 293 -3.65 -4.58 6.71
N LEU A 294 -3.48 -3.54 5.91
CA LEU A 294 -2.98 -2.24 6.36
C LEU A 294 -4.08 -1.42 7.01
N GLY A 295 -3.78 -0.84 8.16
CA GLY A 295 -4.67 0.10 8.83
C GLY A 295 -4.70 1.49 8.17
N PRO A 296 -5.48 2.43 8.75
CA PRO A 296 -5.77 3.71 8.08
C PRO A 296 -4.54 4.55 7.78
N ARG A 297 -3.53 4.53 8.66
CA ARG A 297 -2.32 5.33 8.46
C ARG A 297 -1.40 4.68 7.44
N ALA A 298 -1.07 3.41 7.59
CA ALA A 298 -0.22 2.67 6.66
C ALA A 298 -0.80 2.71 5.23
N THR A 299 -2.13 2.60 5.09
CA THR A 299 -2.84 2.76 3.82
C THR A 299 -2.59 4.13 3.18
N ARG A 300 -2.69 5.23 3.96
CA ARG A 300 -2.40 6.58 3.44
C ARG A 300 -0.95 6.72 2.99
N LEU A 301 -0.01 6.17 3.74
CA LEU A 301 1.41 6.21 3.40
C LEU A 301 1.73 5.49 2.08
N MET A 302 1.01 4.41 1.77
CA MET A 302 1.17 3.71 0.50
C MET A 302 0.54 4.44 -0.69
N LYS A 303 -0.46 5.29 -0.45
CA LYS A 303 -1.30 5.91 -1.49
C LYS A 303 -1.03 7.39 -1.73
N HIS A 304 0.19 7.85 -1.60
CA HIS A 304 0.59 9.24 -1.85
C HIS A 304 0.40 9.75 -3.30
N TYR A 305 -0.62 9.26 -4.00
CA TYR A 305 -0.95 9.71 -5.36
C TYR A 305 -1.95 10.88 -5.40
N GLY A 306 -1.95 11.72 -4.37
CA GLY A 306 -2.87 12.87 -4.30
C GLY A 306 -4.31 12.49 -3.97
N PHE A 307 -4.56 11.27 -3.51
CA PHE A 307 -5.87 10.85 -3.04
C PHE A 307 -6.15 11.40 -1.65
N LYS A 308 -7.09 12.31 -1.56
CA LYS A 308 -7.69 12.80 -0.31
C LYS A 308 -8.83 11.88 0.17
N ASP A 309 -8.94 10.69 -0.41
CA ASP A 309 -10.09 9.85 -0.21
C ASP A 309 -9.98 9.00 1.05
N PRO A 310 -11.07 8.83 1.79
CA PRO A 310 -11.08 8.21 3.10
C PRO A 310 -11.08 6.68 3.00
N ILE A 311 -10.01 6.06 2.49
CA ILE A 311 -9.85 4.61 2.57
C ILE A 311 -9.58 4.26 4.03
N GLU A 312 -10.40 3.38 4.60
CA GLU A 312 -10.25 2.96 5.99
C GLU A 312 -9.12 1.95 6.16
N ILE A 313 -9.14 0.88 5.37
CA ILE A 313 -8.16 -0.21 5.42
C ILE A 313 -8.02 -0.86 4.04
N VAL A 314 -6.88 -1.50 3.83
CA VAL A 314 -6.55 -2.18 2.58
C VAL A 314 -6.01 -3.57 2.86
N ALA A 315 -6.58 -4.59 2.22
CA ALA A 315 -5.97 -5.92 2.14
C ALA A 315 -5.16 -6.06 0.86
N ILE A 316 -4.01 -6.73 0.95
CA ILE A 316 -3.04 -6.84 -0.13
C ILE A 316 -2.61 -8.30 -0.32
N ASN A 317 -2.65 -8.74 -1.58
CA ASN A 317 -2.06 -9.97 -2.07
C ASN A 317 -1.25 -9.65 -3.33
N ASP A 318 -0.04 -9.10 -3.15
CA ASP A 318 0.82 -8.59 -4.22
C ASP A 318 0.16 -7.42 -4.98
N PHE A 319 -0.18 -7.61 -6.24
CA PHE A 319 -0.88 -6.61 -7.06
C PHE A 319 -2.40 -6.63 -6.87
N ASP A 320 -2.95 -7.65 -6.20
CA ASP A 320 -4.37 -7.69 -5.89
C ASP A 320 -4.64 -6.95 -4.59
N VAL A 321 -5.58 -6.03 -4.64
CA VAL A 321 -5.88 -5.11 -3.54
C VAL A 321 -7.38 -5.06 -3.32
N LEU A 322 -7.80 -5.12 -2.04
CA LEU A 322 -9.16 -4.83 -1.61
C LEU A 322 -9.17 -3.64 -0.68
N GLU A 323 -9.91 -2.63 -1.03
CA GLU A 323 -10.07 -1.39 -0.28
C GLU A 323 -11.45 -1.32 0.36
N ARG A 324 -11.50 -0.94 1.63
CA ARG A 324 -12.74 -0.62 2.32
C ARG A 324 -12.85 0.88 2.55
N PHE A 325 -14.00 1.43 2.21
CA PHE A 325 -14.37 2.83 2.43
C PHE A 325 -15.35 2.95 3.61
N PRO A 326 -15.52 4.15 4.19
CA PRO A 326 -16.51 4.41 5.25
C PRO A 326 -17.93 4.03 4.82
N ASP A 327 -18.27 4.28 3.55
CA ASP A 327 -19.58 4.04 2.97
C ASP A 327 -19.53 3.75 1.47
N ALA A 328 -20.64 3.30 0.91
CA ALA A 328 -20.78 2.96 -0.50
C ALA A 328 -20.69 4.19 -1.44
N VAL A 329 -21.07 5.38 -0.96
CA VAL A 329 -21.01 6.62 -1.74
C VAL A 329 -19.56 7.02 -1.98
N SER A 330 -18.75 6.97 -0.92
CA SER A 330 -17.31 7.23 -0.98
C SER A 330 -16.60 6.24 -1.90
N ALA A 331 -16.92 4.94 -1.80
CA ALA A 331 -16.36 3.91 -2.67
C ALA A 331 -16.70 4.16 -4.14
N ARG A 332 -17.96 4.43 -4.44
CA ARG A 332 -18.41 4.73 -5.82
C ARG A 332 -17.74 5.96 -6.38
N LYS A 333 -17.64 7.03 -5.60
CA LYS A 333 -16.98 8.26 -6.04
C LYS A 333 -15.54 8.00 -6.48
N VAL A 334 -14.77 7.25 -5.67
CA VAL A 334 -13.38 6.90 -5.98
C VAL A 334 -13.31 6.01 -7.21
N PHE A 335 -14.14 4.97 -7.27
CA PHE A 335 -14.21 4.06 -8.41
C PHE A 335 -14.46 4.81 -9.74
N GLU A 336 -15.41 5.75 -9.76
CA GLU A 336 -15.71 6.52 -10.97
C GLU A 336 -14.59 7.51 -11.33
N LEU A 337 -13.95 8.13 -10.34
CA LEU A 337 -12.80 9.00 -10.57
C LEU A 337 -11.60 8.24 -11.17
N GLU A 338 -11.32 7.03 -10.68
CA GLU A 338 -10.26 6.19 -11.25
C GLU A 338 -10.60 5.73 -12.65
N ARG A 339 -11.85 5.32 -12.90
CA ARG A 339 -12.31 4.93 -14.22
C ARG A 339 -12.18 6.06 -15.25
N GLN A 340 -12.45 7.30 -14.84
CA GLN A 340 -12.33 8.48 -15.73
C GLN A 340 -10.88 8.78 -16.14
N LYS A 341 -9.88 8.34 -15.36
CA LYS A 341 -8.46 8.51 -15.70
C LYS A 341 -7.95 7.47 -16.69
N VAL A 342 -8.72 6.40 -16.92
CA VAL A 342 -8.32 5.33 -17.84
C VAL A 342 -8.36 5.83 -19.28
N ASN A 343 -7.27 5.60 -20.02
CA ASN A 343 -7.25 5.84 -21.44
C ASN A 343 -8.21 4.87 -22.16
N PRO A 344 -9.20 5.34 -22.91
CA PRO A 344 -10.16 4.48 -23.62
C PRO A 344 -9.51 3.43 -24.54
N ALA A 345 -8.32 3.72 -25.08
CA ALA A 345 -7.56 2.77 -25.92
C ALA A 345 -6.96 1.58 -25.16
N GLU A 346 -6.90 1.67 -23.85
CA GLU A 346 -6.40 0.60 -22.95
C GLU A 346 -7.54 -0.28 -22.42
N LEU A 347 -8.80 0.11 -22.60
CA LEU A 347 -9.95 -0.68 -22.14
C LEU A 347 -10.04 -2.02 -22.89
N ILE A 348 -10.37 -3.05 -22.14
CA ILE A 348 -10.70 -4.39 -22.64
C ILE A 348 -12.08 -4.80 -22.13
N ASP A 349 -12.63 -5.88 -22.69
CA ASP A 349 -13.92 -6.40 -22.25
C ASP A 349 -13.91 -6.76 -20.76
N SER A 350 -14.98 -6.38 -20.09
CA SER A 350 -15.22 -6.72 -18.69
C SER A 350 -15.88 -8.09 -18.56
N PRO A 351 -15.76 -8.78 -17.40
CA PRO A 351 -16.43 -10.05 -17.18
C PRO A 351 -17.94 -9.92 -17.30
N ALA A 352 -18.57 -10.81 -18.08
CA ALA A 352 -20.01 -10.81 -18.30
C ALA A 352 -20.78 -11.00 -16.99
N GLY A 353 -21.84 -10.24 -16.79
CA GLY A 353 -22.72 -10.34 -15.63
C GLY A 353 -22.20 -9.70 -14.34
N VAL A 354 -21.01 -9.12 -14.33
CA VAL A 354 -20.49 -8.34 -13.19
C VAL A 354 -20.82 -6.87 -13.40
N PRO A 355 -21.60 -6.23 -12.52
CA PRO A 355 -21.84 -4.80 -12.58
C PRO A 355 -20.64 -4.01 -12.04
N ASP A 356 -20.60 -2.71 -12.30
CA ASP A 356 -19.62 -1.80 -11.72
C ASP A 356 -18.17 -2.31 -11.82
N VAL A 357 -17.76 -2.66 -13.04
CA VAL A 357 -16.43 -3.18 -13.35
C VAL A 357 -15.86 -2.50 -14.60
N TYR A 358 -14.55 -2.32 -14.62
CA TYR A 358 -13.81 -1.98 -15.84
C TYR A 358 -12.47 -2.72 -15.85
N CYS A 359 -12.00 -3.05 -17.05
CA CYS A 359 -10.75 -3.78 -17.24
C CYS A 359 -9.86 -3.04 -18.24
N THR A 360 -8.54 -3.14 -18.04
CA THR A 360 -7.54 -2.47 -18.86
C THR A 360 -6.40 -3.41 -19.22
N LYS A 361 -5.73 -3.15 -20.32
CA LYS A 361 -4.40 -3.72 -20.58
C LYS A 361 -3.42 -3.06 -19.61
N VAL A 362 -2.59 -3.87 -18.96
CA VAL A 362 -1.42 -3.37 -18.24
C VAL A 362 -0.36 -3.06 -19.30
N ARG A 363 0.24 -1.87 -19.24
CA ARG A 363 1.38 -1.53 -20.13
C ARG A 363 2.46 -2.56 -19.89
N SER A 364 2.84 -3.25 -20.94
CA SER A 364 3.82 -4.33 -20.87
C SER A 364 5.17 -3.81 -20.41
N ASP A 365 5.45 -3.96 -19.12
CA ASP A 365 6.82 -4.18 -18.69
C ASP A 365 7.17 -5.62 -19.11
N PRO A 366 8.19 -5.85 -19.93
CA PRO A 366 8.58 -7.20 -20.31
C PRO A 366 8.92 -8.10 -19.13
N ALA A 367 9.23 -7.53 -17.97
CA ALA A 367 9.50 -8.23 -16.72
C ALA A 367 8.22 -8.55 -15.92
N SER A 368 7.07 -7.90 -16.21
CA SER A 368 5.81 -8.15 -15.51
C SER A 368 5.06 -9.33 -16.11
N PRO A 369 4.70 -10.36 -15.35
CA PRO A 369 3.85 -11.44 -15.82
C PRO A 369 2.39 -11.00 -16.05
N HIS A 370 2.00 -9.81 -15.61
CA HIS A 370 0.63 -9.32 -15.67
C HIS A 370 0.37 -8.55 -16.95
N GLN A 371 -0.65 -8.99 -17.73
CA GLN A 371 -1.02 -8.38 -19.02
C GLN A 371 -2.30 -7.54 -18.93
N ALA A 372 -3.12 -7.78 -17.93
CA ALA A 372 -4.40 -7.10 -17.76
C ALA A 372 -4.71 -6.87 -16.28
N GLY A 373 -5.48 -5.83 -15.99
CA GLY A 373 -6.01 -5.50 -14.69
C GLY A 373 -7.51 -5.18 -14.75
N CYS A 374 -8.27 -5.54 -13.74
CA CYS A 374 -9.67 -5.16 -13.59
C CYS A 374 -9.92 -4.52 -12.24
N HIS A 375 -10.84 -3.56 -12.22
CA HIS A 375 -11.35 -2.93 -11.01
C HIS A 375 -12.83 -3.22 -10.89
N VAL A 376 -13.28 -3.62 -9.71
CA VAL A 376 -14.67 -3.91 -9.41
C VAL A 376 -15.11 -3.23 -8.12
N LEU A 377 -16.37 -2.76 -8.11
CA LEU A 377 -16.99 -2.12 -6.95
C LEU A 377 -18.14 -2.98 -6.44
N TYR A 378 -18.21 -3.18 -5.13
CA TYR A 378 -19.37 -3.76 -4.44
C TYR A 378 -19.59 -3.11 -3.08
N GLY A 379 -20.76 -2.49 -2.87
CA GLY A 379 -21.07 -1.79 -1.62
C GLY A 379 -20.01 -0.73 -1.30
N ARG A 380 -19.35 -0.86 -0.15
CA ARG A 380 -18.27 0.02 0.29
C ARG A 380 -16.86 -0.51 -0.03
N TYR A 381 -16.73 -1.49 -0.90
CA TYR A 381 -15.47 -2.11 -1.26
C TYR A 381 -15.14 -1.86 -2.72
N THR A 382 -13.88 -1.55 -3.01
CA THR A 382 -13.31 -1.65 -4.36
C THR A 382 -12.21 -2.70 -4.35
N ALA A 383 -12.13 -3.49 -5.42
CA ALA A 383 -11.02 -4.41 -5.59
C ALA A 383 -10.32 -4.17 -6.94
N ALA A 384 -9.00 -4.18 -6.93
CA ALA A 384 -8.15 -4.19 -8.10
C ALA A 384 -7.48 -5.56 -8.20
N LEU A 385 -7.59 -6.20 -9.35
CA LEU A 385 -7.05 -7.53 -9.63
C LEU A 385 -6.22 -7.51 -10.89
N THR A 386 -5.17 -8.32 -10.92
CA THR A 386 -4.30 -8.48 -12.08
C THR A 386 -4.35 -9.90 -12.61
N GLY A 387 -3.93 -10.09 -13.86
CA GLY A 387 -3.89 -11.41 -14.47
C GLY A 387 -2.93 -11.48 -15.64
N TRP A 388 -2.47 -12.70 -15.94
CA TRP A 388 -1.53 -12.98 -17.05
C TRP A 388 -2.20 -12.96 -18.43
N SER A 389 -3.54 -12.87 -18.49
CA SER A 389 -4.30 -12.69 -19.72
C SER A 389 -5.62 -12.01 -19.44
N PRO A 390 -6.27 -11.41 -20.45
CA PRO A 390 -7.62 -10.85 -20.33
C PRO A 390 -8.64 -11.86 -19.76
N ALA A 391 -8.68 -13.08 -20.27
CA ALA A 391 -9.61 -14.12 -19.79
C ALA A 391 -9.35 -14.47 -18.32
N ASN A 392 -8.09 -14.59 -17.92
CA ASN A 392 -7.74 -14.92 -16.54
C ASN A 392 -8.18 -13.80 -15.57
N VAL A 393 -7.90 -12.52 -15.88
CA VAL A 393 -8.29 -11.43 -14.98
C VAL A 393 -9.81 -11.27 -14.92
N GLN A 394 -10.55 -11.53 -16.02
CA GLN A 394 -12.00 -11.52 -16.05
C GLN A 394 -12.58 -12.58 -15.10
N GLN A 395 -12.07 -13.81 -15.15
CA GLN A 395 -12.49 -14.90 -14.24
C GLN A 395 -12.17 -14.59 -12.78
N ARG A 396 -10.97 -14.05 -12.51
CA ARG A 396 -10.57 -13.62 -11.16
C ARG A 396 -11.51 -12.52 -10.63
N THR A 397 -11.85 -11.56 -11.47
CA THR A 397 -12.74 -10.45 -11.09
C THR A 397 -14.17 -10.89 -10.86
N ALA A 398 -14.67 -11.83 -11.67
CA ALA A 398 -15.97 -12.45 -11.45
C ALA A 398 -16.01 -13.23 -10.12
N ALA A 399 -14.94 -13.97 -9.80
CA ALA A 399 -14.80 -14.67 -8.52
C ALA A 399 -14.73 -13.70 -7.34
N GLN A 400 -13.95 -12.60 -7.46
CA GLN A 400 -13.85 -11.56 -6.45
C GLN A 400 -15.20 -10.88 -6.18
N TYR A 401 -15.93 -10.54 -7.24
CA TYR A 401 -17.28 -9.97 -7.10
C TYR A 401 -18.21 -10.93 -6.35
N ALA A 402 -18.25 -12.21 -6.77
CA ALA A 402 -19.06 -13.22 -6.11
C ALA A 402 -18.67 -13.41 -4.63
N LEU A 403 -17.37 -13.39 -4.33
CA LEU A 403 -16.84 -13.46 -2.97
C LEU A 403 -17.33 -12.27 -2.12
N LEU A 404 -17.29 -11.04 -2.64
CA LEU A 404 -17.79 -9.86 -1.93
C LEU A 404 -19.28 -9.94 -1.67
N VAL A 405 -20.08 -10.36 -2.66
CA VAL A 405 -21.54 -10.55 -2.50
C VAL A 405 -21.86 -11.56 -1.41
N ARG A 406 -21.12 -12.69 -1.35
CA ARG A 406 -21.32 -13.75 -0.35
C ARG A 406 -20.79 -13.38 1.05
N SER A 407 -19.90 -12.42 1.11
CA SER A 407 -19.34 -11.94 2.39
C SER A 407 -20.24 -10.93 3.11
N GLY A 408 -21.27 -10.40 2.46
CA GLY A 408 -22.26 -9.47 3.04
C GLY A 408 -21.78 -8.03 3.00
#